data_5d422760a63f4287fab5fa34835f3157
#
_entry.id   5d422760a63f4287fab5fa34835f3157
#
_cell.length_a   1.000
_cell.length_b   1.000
_cell.length_c   1.000
_cell.angle_alpha   90.00
_cell.angle_beta   90.00
_cell.angle_gamma   90.00
#
_symmetry.space_group_name_H-M   'P 1'
#
loop_
_entity.id
_entity.type
_entity.pdbx_description
1 polymer ?
#
loop_
_entity_poly.entity_id
_entity_poly.type
_entity_poly.pdbx_seq_one_letter_code
_entity_poly.pdbx_strand_id
1 'polypeptide(L)'
;MKKLISTTYSDNAFNFAMLLQRVAAGLMLLIAHGLPKISHYNEMAATFFDPLKIGHRNTLLLSIFAEVFCSMLLVLGLFTRIAAFIIVLDLSFAVFMYHRGQPLRNADLGIIYLTSVFSILLVGPGRVSVGGMMGK
;
A
#
# COMPACT_ATOMS: atom_id res chain seq x y z
N MET A 1 8.57 -20.34 27.85
CA MET A 1 7.25 -19.75 28.07
C MET A 1 7.27 -18.24 28.34
N LYS A 2 8.22 -17.76 29.15
CA LYS A 2 8.31 -16.29 29.44
C LYS A 2 8.43 -15.44 28.18
N LYS A 3 9.10 -15.92 27.12
CA LYS A 3 9.23 -15.18 25.86
C LYS A 3 7.92 -15.05 25.08
N LEU A 4 6.99 -16.00 25.23
CA LEU A 4 5.71 -15.98 24.50
C LEU A 4 4.70 -14.97 25.05
N ILE A 5 4.86 -14.62 26.35
CA ILE A 5 3.97 -13.65 26.99
C ILE A 5 4.66 -12.29 27.23
N SER A 6 5.88 -12.15 26.71
CA SER A 6 6.63 -10.90 26.82
C SER A 6 6.07 -9.85 25.86
N THR A 7 5.95 -8.62 26.33
CA THR A 7 5.59 -7.45 25.52
C THR A 7 6.81 -6.76 24.91
N THR A 8 8.02 -7.22 25.25
CA THR A 8 9.26 -6.66 24.71
C THR A 8 9.58 -7.28 23.35
N TYR A 9 10.23 -6.52 22.50
CA TYR A 9 10.67 -6.98 21.20
C TYR A 9 12.15 -6.63 20.97
N SER A 10 12.81 -7.41 20.11
CA SER A 10 14.17 -7.12 19.69
C SER A 10 14.20 -6.29 18.41
N ASP A 11 15.25 -5.52 18.21
CA ASP A 11 15.46 -4.75 16.98
C ASP A 11 15.45 -5.64 15.74
N ASN A 12 16.01 -6.84 15.83
CA ASN A 12 16.03 -7.78 14.71
C ASN A 12 14.63 -8.26 14.35
N ALA A 13 13.82 -8.61 15.36
CA ALA A 13 12.43 -9.02 15.14
C ALA A 13 11.61 -7.87 14.52
N PHE A 14 11.79 -6.66 15.02
CA PHE A 14 11.14 -5.47 14.50
C PHE A 14 11.50 -5.22 13.03
N ASN A 15 12.78 -5.21 12.71
CA ASN A 15 13.25 -4.95 11.34
C ASN A 15 12.79 -6.05 10.37
N PHE A 16 12.77 -7.32 10.82
CA PHE A 16 12.26 -8.43 10.02
C PHE A 16 10.76 -8.28 9.77
N ALA A 17 9.99 -7.93 10.80
CA ALA A 17 8.55 -7.70 10.68
C ALA A 17 8.24 -6.58 9.70
N MET A 18 8.99 -5.48 9.75
CA MET A 18 8.83 -4.36 8.82
C MET A 18 9.17 -4.76 7.38
N LEU A 19 10.25 -5.53 7.19
CA LEU A 19 10.60 -6.07 5.87
C LEU A 19 9.47 -6.94 5.32
N LEU A 20 8.99 -7.88 6.12
CA LEU A 20 7.94 -8.82 5.72
C LEU A 20 6.65 -8.08 5.35
N GLN A 21 6.19 -7.17 6.22
CA GLN A 21 4.98 -6.39 6.00
C GLN A 21 5.08 -5.53 4.74
N ARG A 22 6.19 -4.84 4.58
CA ARG A 22 6.43 -3.95 3.44
C ARG A 22 6.48 -4.70 2.12
N VAL A 23 7.23 -5.80 2.07
CA VAL A 23 7.36 -6.62 0.85
C VAL A 23 6.03 -7.30 0.51
N ALA A 24 5.36 -7.89 1.50
CA ALA A 24 4.08 -8.55 1.28
C ALA A 24 3.01 -7.56 0.80
N ALA A 25 2.81 -6.45 1.51
CA ALA A 25 1.82 -5.45 1.11
C ALA A 25 2.13 -4.85 -0.26
N GLY A 26 3.38 -4.50 -0.51
CA GLY A 26 3.81 -3.92 -1.78
C GLY A 26 3.64 -4.87 -2.95
N LEU A 27 4.07 -6.12 -2.83
CA LEU A 27 3.91 -7.12 -3.88
C LEU A 27 2.45 -7.46 -4.16
N MET A 28 1.63 -7.59 -3.13
CA MET A 28 0.21 -7.88 -3.32
C MET A 28 -0.53 -6.72 -3.99
N LEU A 29 -0.24 -5.48 -3.59
CA LEU A 29 -0.80 -4.32 -4.26
C LEU A 29 -0.38 -4.27 -5.74
N LEU A 30 0.89 -4.51 -6.00
CA LEU A 30 1.43 -4.49 -7.36
C LEU A 30 0.78 -5.57 -8.23
N ILE A 31 0.84 -6.82 -7.78
CA ILE A 31 0.46 -7.99 -8.59
C ILE A 31 -1.06 -8.13 -8.68
N ALA A 32 -1.77 -7.97 -7.57
CA ALA A 32 -3.20 -8.22 -7.53
C ALA A 32 -4.05 -7.01 -7.94
N HIS A 33 -3.53 -5.81 -7.83
CA HIS A 33 -4.29 -4.58 -8.08
C HIS A 33 -3.67 -3.69 -9.15
N GLY A 34 -2.37 -3.42 -9.08
CA GLY A 34 -1.70 -2.51 -10.01
C GLY A 34 -1.58 -3.05 -11.43
N LEU A 35 -1.01 -4.24 -11.58
CA LEU A 35 -0.80 -4.86 -12.90
C LEU A 35 -2.11 -5.13 -13.64
N PRO A 36 -3.19 -5.63 -13.00
CA PRO A 36 -4.49 -5.77 -13.68
C PRO A 36 -5.04 -4.45 -14.24
N LYS A 37 -4.82 -3.33 -13.56
CA LYS A 37 -5.24 -2.02 -14.05
C LYS A 37 -4.50 -1.63 -15.33
N ILE A 38 -3.22 -1.99 -15.44
CA ILE A 38 -2.46 -1.78 -16.68
C ILE A 38 -2.99 -2.69 -17.80
N SER A 39 -3.19 -3.98 -17.50
CA SER A 39 -3.65 -4.96 -18.48
C SER A 39 -5.03 -4.64 -19.03
N HIS A 40 -5.93 -4.11 -18.20
CA HIS A 40 -7.31 -3.79 -18.56
C HIS A 40 -7.53 -2.27 -18.68
N TYR A 41 -6.48 -1.51 -18.97
CA TYR A 41 -6.53 -0.05 -19.00
C TYR A 41 -7.62 0.47 -19.92
N ASN A 42 -7.70 -0.02 -21.16
CA ASN A 42 -8.68 0.46 -22.14
C ASN A 42 -10.12 0.21 -21.71
N GLU A 43 -10.36 -0.91 -21.04
CA GLU A 43 -11.70 -1.26 -20.53
C GLU A 43 -12.11 -0.39 -19.34
N MET A 44 -11.15 -0.04 -18.47
CA MET A 44 -11.39 0.69 -17.24
C MET A 44 -11.39 2.20 -17.41
N ALA A 45 -10.69 2.71 -18.42
CA ALA A 45 -10.41 4.14 -18.57
C ALA A 45 -11.66 5.00 -18.74
N ALA A 46 -12.73 4.45 -19.31
CA ALA A 46 -13.97 5.20 -19.54
C ALA A 46 -14.91 5.23 -18.34
N THR A 47 -14.79 4.26 -17.42
CA THR A 47 -15.76 4.04 -16.32
C THR A 47 -15.12 3.97 -14.94
N PHE A 48 -13.83 4.22 -14.83
CA PHE A 48 -13.13 4.15 -13.55
C PHE A 48 -13.71 5.16 -12.55
N PHE A 49 -13.77 4.77 -11.28
CA PHE A 49 -14.28 5.60 -10.21
C PHE A 49 -13.51 6.94 -10.13
N ASP A 50 -14.21 8.05 -10.20
CA ASP A 50 -13.63 9.40 -10.27
C ASP A 50 -14.22 10.31 -9.19
N PRO A 51 -13.77 10.18 -7.92
CA PRO A 51 -14.34 10.95 -6.82
C PRO A 51 -13.99 12.44 -6.87
N LEU A 52 -12.87 12.79 -7.50
CA LEU A 52 -12.40 14.18 -7.58
C LEU A 52 -12.89 14.90 -8.84
N LYS A 53 -13.59 14.18 -9.72
CA LYS A 53 -14.11 14.71 -11.00
C LYS A 53 -13.02 15.33 -11.89
N ILE A 54 -11.84 14.68 -11.91
CA ILE A 54 -10.70 15.07 -12.74
C ILE A 54 -10.63 14.29 -14.06
N GLY A 55 -11.58 13.39 -14.27
CA GLY A 55 -11.64 12.50 -15.42
C GLY A 55 -11.33 11.06 -15.03
N HIS A 56 -12.12 10.11 -15.55
CA HIS A 56 -11.95 8.68 -15.25
C HIS A 56 -10.55 8.19 -15.61
N ARG A 57 -10.03 8.60 -16.75
CA ARG A 57 -8.68 8.24 -17.21
C ARG A 57 -7.61 8.78 -16.27
N ASN A 58 -7.72 10.03 -15.86
CA ASN A 58 -6.74 10.66 -14.98
C ASN A 58 -6.72 9.99 -13.60
N THR A 59 -7.89 9.68 -13.05
CA THR A 59 -7.98 8.98 -11.78
C THR A 59 -7.42 7.57 -11.87
N LEU A 60 -7.68 6.86 -12.97
CA LEU A 60 -7.10 5.54 -13.22
C LEU A 60 -5.57 5.61 -13.29
N LEU A 61 -5.01 6.59 -13.97
CA LEU A 61 -3.56 6.77 -14.06
C LEU A 61 -2.94 7.06 -12.69
N LEU A 62 -3.59 7.87 -11.85
CA LEU A 62 -3.13 8.13 -10.50
C LEU A 62 -3.15 6.86 -9.64
N SER A 63 -4.20 6.04 -9.77
CA SER A 63 -4.30 4.77 -9.05
C SER A 63 -3.23 3.79 -9.52
N ILE A 64 -2.97 3.70 -10.81
CA ILE A 64 -1.88 2.88 -11.36
C ILE A 64 -0.52 3.35 -10.81
N PHE A 65 -0.29 4.65 -10.79
CA PHE A 65 0.94 5.21 -10.21
C PHE A 65 1.12 4.79 -8.76
N ALA A 66 0.06 4.89 -7.96
CA ALA A 66 0.11 4.49 -6.54
C ALA A 66 0.34 2.98 -6.38
N GLU A 67 -0.38 2.16 -7.13
CA GLU A 67 -0.37 0.71 -6.94
C GLU A 67 0.75 -0.01 -7.69
N VAL A 68 1.37 0.61 -8.67
CA VAL A 68 2.50 0.03 -9.40
C VAL A 68 3.80 0.69 -8.95
N PHE A 69 3.99 1.96 -9.25
CA PHE A 69 5.26 2.64 -9.00
C PHE A 69 5.55 2.79 -7.50
N CYS A 70 4.58 3.30 -6.75
CA CYS A 70 4.76 3.48 -5.30
C CYS A 70 4.86 2.13 -4.56
N SER A 71 4.18 1.10 -5.04
CA SER A 71 4.31 -0.25 -4.47
C SER A 71 5.69 -0.84 -4.72
N MET A 72 6.30 -0.60 -5.88
CA MET A 72 7.68 -1.00 -6.13
C MET A 72 8.65 -0.28 -5.18
N LEU A 73 8.47 1.02 -4.99
CA LEU A 73 9.27 1.78 -4.02
C LEU A 73 9.11 1.23 -2.61
N LEU A 74 7.88 0.83 -2.25
CA LEU A 74 7.57 0.25 -0.96
C LEU A 74 8.32 -1.09 -0.77
N VAL A 75 8.29 -1.97 -1.76
CA VAL A 75 9.00 -3.25 -1.74
C VAL A 75 10.49 -3.05 -1.54
N LEU A 76 11.09 -2.12 -2.29
CA LEU A 76 12.51 -1.80 -2.19
C LEU A 76 12.84 -1.07 -0.88
N GLY A 77 11.88 -0.41 -0.29
CA GLY A 77 12.11 0.42 0.89
C GLY A 77 12.83 1.72 0.55
N LEU A 78 12.55 2.27 -0.64
CA LEU A 78 13.11 3.52 -1.12
C LEU A 78 12.03 4.60 -1.10
N PHE A 79 12.31 5.77 -0.52
CA PHE A 79 11.32 6.82 -0.32
C PHE A 79 10.02 6.31 0.31
N THR A 80 10.17 5.40 1.26
CA THR A 80 9.08 4.57 1.80
C THR A 80 7.91 5.40 2.32
N ARG A 81 8.16 6.46 3.07
CA ARG A 81 7.09 7.27 3.66
C ARG A 81 6.29 8.02 2.62
N ILE A 82 6.96 8.54 1.58
CA ILE A 82 6.28 9.25 0.48
C ILE A 82 5.44 8.25 -0.30
N ALA A 83 6.02 7.10 -0.66
CA ALA A 83 5.31 6.04 -1.37
C ALA A 83 4.10 5.54 -0.56
N ALA A 84 4.30 5.29 0.73
CA ALA A 84 3.22 4.85 1.63
C ALA A 84 2.12 5.89 1.74
N PHE A 85 2.45 7.17 1.82
CA PHE A 85 1.47 8.25 1.88
C PHE A 85 0.57 8.28 0.64
N ILE A 86 1.18 8.16 -0.55
CA ILE A 86 0.43 8.15 -1.81
C ILE A 86 -0.49 6.92 -1.88
N ILE A 87 0.01 5.75 -1.47
CA ILE A 87 -0.79 4.53 -1.42
C ILE A 87 -1.94 4.66 -0.41
N VAL A 88 -1.70 5.25 0.75
CA VAL A 88 -2.74 5.50 1.76
C VAL A 88 -3.85 6.38 1.19
N LEU A 89 -3.51 7.43 0.44
CA LEU A 89 -4.52 8.26 -0.21
C LEU A 89 -5.35 7.45 -1.21
N ASP A 90 -4.71 6.68 -2.06
CA ASP A 90 -5.41 5.85 -3.06
C ASP A 90 -6.35 4.84 -2.39
N LEU A 91 -5.86 4.11 -1.39
CA LEU A 91 -6.64 3.13 -0.66
C LEU A 91 -7.78 3.77 0.16
N SER A 92 -7.56 4.97 0.68
CA SER A 92 -8.60 5.70 1.41
C SER A 92 -9.77 6.07 0.50
N PHE A 93 -9.52 6.52 -0.72
CA PHE A 93 -10.58 6.74 -1.70
C PHE A 93 -11.33 5.45 -2.01
N ALA A 94 -10.63 4.34 -2.17
CA ALA A 94 -11.25 3.04 -2.45
C ALA A 94 -12.13 2.59 -1.27
N VAL A 95 -11.62 2.65 -0.05
CA VAL A 95 -12.33 2.15 1.14
C VAL A 95 -13.49 3.06 1.52
N PHE A 96 -13.25 4.37 1.61
CA PHE A 96 -14.22 5.30 2.19
C PHE A 96 -15.19 5.89 1.17
N MET A 97 -14.83 5.92 -0.10
CA MET A 97 -15.68 6.52 -1.13
C MET A 97 -16.25 5.48 -2.10
N TYR A 98 -15.42 4.62 -2.69
CA TYR A 98 -15.89 3.63 -3.65
C TYR A 98 -16.78 2.56 -2.99
N HIS A 99 -16.38 2.04 -1.83
CA HIS A 99 -17.13 1.02 -1.10
C HIS A 99 -18.16 1.59 -0.14
N ARG A 100 -18.43 2.89 -0.20
CA ARG A 100 -19.40 3.54 0.66
C ARG A 100 -20.80 2.92 0.47
N GLY A 101 -21.41 2.51 1.58
CA GLY A 101 -22.75 1.89 1.57
C GLY A 101 -22.77 0.43 1.16
N GLN A 102 -21.60 -0.17 0.85
CA GLN A 102 -21.49 -1.59 0.53
C GLN A 102 -21.22 -2.43 1.78
N PRO A 103 -21.52 -3.74 1.74
CA PRO A 103 -21.15 -4.64 2.85
C PRO A 103 -19.66 -4.58 3.17
N LEU A 104 -19.31 -4.70 4.45
CA LEU A 104 -17.93 -4.64 4.92
C LEU A 104 -17.00 -5.62 4.18
N ARG A 105 -17.51 -6.81 3.86
CA ARG A 105 -16.73 -7.83 3.14
C ARG A 105 -16.21 -7.37 1.78
N ASN A 106 -16.82 -6.36 1.17
CA ASN A 106 -16.35 -5.82 -0.11
C ASN A 106 -15.13 -4.89 0.07
N ALA A 107 -14.96 -4.35 1.27
CA ALA A 107 -13.88 -3.41 1.59
C ALA A 107 -12.80 -4.01 2.50
N ASP A 108 -12.95 -5.25 2.94
CA ASP A 108 -12.08 -5.85 3.95
C ASP A 108 -10.61 -5.89 3.52
N LEU A 109 -10.32 -6.32 2.29
CA LEU A 109 -8.96 -6.31 1.75
C LEU A 109 -8.39 -4.90 1.69
N GLY A 110 -9.19 -3.94 1.24
CA GLY A 110 -8.77 -2.53 1.20
C GLY A 110 -8.42 -2.00 2.58
N ILE A 111 -9.20 -2.36 3.59
CA ILE A 111 -8.96 -1.96 4.97
C ILE A 111 -7.65 -2.59 5.50
N ILE A 112 -7.41 -3.86 5.20
CA ILE A 112 -6.18 -4.55 5.60
C ILE A 112 -4.96 -3.89 4.94
N TYR A 113 -5.02 -3.62 3.63
CA TYR A 113 -3.94 -2.92 2.94
C TYR A 113 -3.74 -1.51 3.51
N LEU A 114 -4.83 -0.78 3.72
CA LEU A 114 -4.77 0.59 4.26
C LEU A 114 -4.09 0.63 5.62
N THR A 115 -4.49 -0.25 6.54
CA THR A 115 -3.89 -0.32 7.87
C THR A 115 -2.43 -0.75 7.82
N SER A 116 -2.08 -1.71 6.97
CA SER A 116 -0.70 -2.16 6.79
C SER A 116 0.20 -1.04 6.25
N VAL A 117 -0.23 -0.36 5.20
CA VAL A 117 0.57 0.71 4.59
C VAL A 117 0.60 1.94 5.49
N PHE A 118 -0.48 2.24 6.20
CA PHE A 118 -0.51 3.31 7.19
C PHE A 118 0.48 3.05 8.34
N SER A 119 0.59 1.80 8.79
CA SER A 119 1.59 1.40 9.79
C SER A 119 3.01 1.62 9.28
N ILE A 120 3.27 1.29 8.01
CA ILE A 120 4.56 1.53 7.37
C ILE A 120 4.84 3.04 7.28
N LEU A 121 3.83 3.84 6.97
CA LEU A 121 3.96 5.31 6.92
C LEU A 121 4.42 5.87 8.27
N LEU A 122 3.85 5.36 9.36
CA LEU A 122 4.20 5.82 10.72
C LEU A 122 5.61 5.40 11.13
N VAL A 123 5.97 4.15 10.88
CA VAL A 123 7.22 3.55 11.37
C VAL A 123 8.40 3.82 10.43
N GLY A 124 8.15 3.80 9.12
CA GLY A 124 9.20 3.86 8.11
C GLY A 124 9.59 2.47 7.61
N PRO A 125 10.66 2.36 6.79
CA PRO A 125 10.98 1.13 6.06
C PRO A 125 11.63 0.03 6.91
N GLY A 126 12.15 0.34 8.08
CA GLY A 126 13.06 -0.54 8.80
C GLY A 126 14.47 -0.47 8.24
N ARG A 127 15.41 -1.15 8.91
CA ARG A 127 16.84 -1.10 8.51
C ARG A 127 17.13 -1.92 7.25
N VAL A 128 16.40 -3.02 7.04
CA VAL A 128 16.58 -3.89 5.87
C VAL A 128 15.79 -3.31 4.69
N SER A 129 16.36 -2.30 4.05
CA SER A 129 15.75 -1.58 2.94
C SER A 129 16.82 -0.82 2.18
N VAL A 130 16.53 -0.42 0.94
CA VAL A 130 17.46 0.42 0.16
C VAL A 130 17.68 1.75 0.87
N GLY A 131 16.63 2.37 1.41
CA GLY A 131 16.76 3.59 2.20
C GLY A 131 17.59 3.42 3.45
N GLY A 132 17.45 2.29 4.15
CA GLY A 132 18.27 1.94 5.31
C GLY A 132 19.74 1.76 4.98
N MET A 133 20.04 1.13 3.83
CA MET A 133 21.41 0.94 3.34
C MET A 133 22.06 2.26 2.92
N MET A 134 21.27 3.26 2.59
CA MET A 134 21.76 4.59 2.22
C MET A 134 22.05 5.47 3.44
N GLY A 135 22.02 4.92 4.65
CA GLY A 135 22.36 5.63 5.88
C GLY A 135 21.28 6.56 6.41
N LYS A 136 20.04 6.29 6.06
CA LYS A 136 18.90 7.14 6.48
C LYS A 136 17.97 6.45 7.45
#